data_50ef420af83f8fc9a81da218c9b845d7
#
_entry.id   50ef420af83f8fc9a81da218c9b845d7
#
_cell.length_a   1.000
_cell.length_b   1.000
_cell.length_c   1.000
_cell.angle_alpha   90.00
_cell.angle_beta   90.00
_cell.angle_gamma   90.00
#
_symmetry.space_group_name_H-M   'P 1'
#
loop_
_entity.id
_entity.type
_entity.pdbx_description
1 polymer ?
#
loop_
_entity_poly.entity_id
_entity_poly.type
_entity_poly.pdbx_seq_one_letter_code
_entity_poly.pdbx_strand_id
1 'polypeptide(L)'
;CALPIYDFDYFDQVKQRINTNEFALYSGNDDNVVKFYQRGGNGVISVIANVIPQEFQYLYDQRQNETDITNYFKPIEKLLEALSLDVNPIPIKVLTAYLGYGHYEVRLPLVPLEEAQCKQVERAYEQFKAGEQ
;
A
#
# COMPACT_ATOMS: atom_id res chain seq x y z
N CYS A 1 -17.23 -0.43 -2.94
CA CYS A 1 -16.92 -1.39 -1.88
C CYS A 1 -15.42 -1.69 -1.90
N ALA A 2 -14.72 -1.48 -0.78
CA ALA A 2 -13.33 -1.91 -0.62
C ALA A 2 -13.36 -3.34 -0.08
N LEU A 3 -12.71 -4.26 -0.80
CA LEU A 3 -12.62 -5.66 -0.40
C LEU A 3 -11.15 -5.97 -0.11
N PRO A 4 -10.81 -6.57 1.04
CA PRO A 4 -9.51 -7.18 1.25
C PRO A 4 -9.46 -8.44 0.38
N ILE A 5 -8.98 -8.28 -0.86
CA ILE A 5 -8.97 -9.37 -1.83
C ILE A 5 -7.58 -9.96 -1.89
N TYR A 6 -7.38 -11.06 -1.16
CA TYR A 6 -6.25 -11.97 -1.36
C TYR A 6 -6.57 -13.03 -2.41
N ASP A 7 -7.86 -13.27 -2.70
CA ASP A 7 -8.35 -14.23 -3.66
C ASP A 7 -8.88 -13.51 -4.91
N PHE A 8 -8.08 -13.50 -5.95
CA PHE A 8 -8.44 -12.88 -7.23
C PHE A 8 -9.54 -13.64 -7.98
N ASP A 9 -9.76 -14.92 -7.71
CA ASP A 9 -10.87 -15.68 -8.28
C ASP A 9 -12.20 -15.16 -7.70
N TYR A 10 -12.21 -14.80 -6.42
CA TYR A 10 -13.36 -14.13 -5.82
C TYR A 10 -13.60 -12.74 -6.42
N PHE A 11 -12.54 -11.97 -6.67
CA PHE A 11 -12.65 -10.68 -7.36
C PHE A 11 -13.31 -10.83 -8.73
N ASP A 12 -12.86 -11.79 -9.53
CA ASP A 12 -13.39 -12.04 -10.86
C ASP A 12 -14.87 -12.47 -10.81
N GLN A 13 -15.25 -13.29 -9.83
CA GLN A 13 -16.67 -13.64 -9.59
C GLN A 13 -17.53 -12.43 -9.23
N VAL A 14 -17.04 -11.54 -8.37
CA VAL A 14 -17.74 -10.29 -8.01
C VAL A 14 -17.92 -9.42 -9.24
N LYS A 15 -16.85 -9.22 -10.02
CA LYS A 15 -16.82 -8.42 -11.23
C LYS A 15 -17.83 -8.92 -12.27
N GLN A 16 -18.00 -10.24 -12.41
CA GLN A 16 -19.00 -10.83 -13.31
C GLN A 16 -20.46 -10.60 -12.88
N ARG A 17 -20.71 -10.35 -11.58
CA ARG A 17 -22.05 -10.22 -11.00
C ARG A 17 -22.53 -8.78 -10.85
N ILE A 18 -21.65 -7.81 -11.03
CA ILE A 18 -21.97 -6.39 -10.90
C ILE A 18 -21.91 -5.68 -12.25
N ASN A 19 -22.62 -4.57 -12.35
CA ASN A 19 -22.45 -3.65 -13.46
C ASN A 19 -21.25 -2.73 -13.14
N THR A 20 -20.11 -3.00 -13.77
CA THR A 20 -18.85 -2.23 -13.55
C THR A 20 -18.94 -0.79 -14.05
N ASN A 21 -19.96 -0.40 -14.80
CA ASN A 21 -20.20 1.00 -15.14
C ASN A 21 -20.88 1.78 -14.02
N GLU A 22 -21.55 1.08 -13.10
CA GLU A 22 -22.26 1.69 -11.97
C GLU A 22 -21.50 1.53 -10.65
N PHE A 23 -20.66 0.48 -10.54
CA PHE A 23 -19.93 0.16 -9.30
C PHE A 23 -18.44 0.15 -9.53
N ALA A 24 -17.71 1.00 -8.79
CA ALA A 24 -16.27 0.97 -8.73
C ALA A 24 -15.78 -0.05 -7.70
N LEU A 25 -14.76 -0.83 -8.08
CA LEU A 25 -14.10 -1.80 -7.23
C LEU A 25 -12.75 -1.27 -6.76
N TYR A 26 -12.52 -1.28 -5.45
CA TYR A 26 -11.28 -0.82 -4.83
C TYR A 26 -10.62 -1.95 -4.06
N SER A 27 -9.29 -2.08 -4.18
CA SER A 27 -8.51 -2.93 -3.29
C SER A 27 -8.38 -2.26 -1.91
N GLY A 28 -8.41 -3.06 -0.86
CA GLY A 28 -8.06 -2.65 0.50
C GLY A 28 -6.62 -3.00 0.90
N ASN A 29 -5.81 -3.52 -0.02
CA ASN A 29 -4.46 -4.00 0.24
C ASN A 29 -3.44 -3.33 -0.69
N ASP A 30 -2.33 -2.89 -0.12
CA ASP A 30 -1.25 -2.23 -0.85
C ASP A 30 -0.42 -3.20 -1.70
N ASP A 31 -0.19 -4.41 -1.19
CA ASP A 31 0.68 -5.43 -1.79
C ASP A 31 0.13 -6.04 -3.09
N ASN A 32 -1.15 -5.93 -3.33
CA ASN A 32 -1.79 -6.51 -4.50
C ASN A 32 -2.26 -5.48 -5.56
N VAL A 33 -1.96 -4.20 -5.37
CA VAL A 33 -2.48 -3.09 -6.18
C VAL A 33 -2.22 -3.27 -7.67
N VAL A 34 -1.02 -3.72 -8.06
CA VAL A 34 -0.65 -3.94 -9.46
C VAL A 34 -1.52 -5.03 -10.09
N LYS A 35 -1.62 -6.19 -9.44
CA LYS A 35 -2.47 -7.30 -9.90
C LYS A 35 -3.95 -6.89 -9.95
N PHE A 36 -4.36 -6.03 -9.03
CA PHE A 36 -5.72 -5.52 -8.98
C PHE A 36 -6.03 -4.61 -10.18
N TYR A 37 -5.10 -3.73 -10.55
CA TYR A 37 -5.22 -2.90 -11.75
C TYR A 37 -5.22 -3.72 -13.03
N GLN A 38 -4.34 -4.73 -13.14
CA GLN A 38 -4.28 -5.65 -14.29
C GLN A 38 -5.59 -6.41 -14.51
N ARG A 39 -6.38 -6.62 -13.46
CA ARG A 39 -7.72 -7.23 -13.54
C ARG A 39 -8.85 -6.22 -13.73
N GLY A 40 -8.52 -4.94 -13.93
CA GLY A 40 -9.49 -3.88 -14.17
C GLY A 40 -10.14 -3.33 -12.90
N GLY A 41 -9.44 -3.40 -11.78
CA GLY A 41 -9.81 -2.67 -10.56
C GLY A 41 -9.73 -1.16 -10.75
N ASN A 42 -10.55 -0.43 -10.02
CA ASN A 42 -10.69 1.02 -10.20
C ASN A 42 -9.71 1.83 -9.35
N GLY A 43 -9.25 1.30 -8.21
CA GLY A 43 -8.37 2.03 -7.31
C GLY A 43 -8.00 1.21 -6.07
N VAL A 44 -7.27 1.84 -5.15
CA VAL A 44 -6.86 1.24 -3.88
C VAL A 44 -7.14 2.21 -2.74
N ILE A 45 -7.54 1.67 -1.60
CA ILE A 45 -7.59 2.38 -0.31
C ILE A 45 -6.33 1.96 0.44
N SER A 46 -5.30 2.76 0.31
CA SER A 46 -3.92 2.45 0.66
C SER A 46 -3.55 2.94 2.05
N VAL A 47 -2.79 2.14 2.77
CA VAL A 47 -2.14 2.52 4.03
C VAL A 47 -0.84 3.27 3.74
N ILE A 48 0.01 2.73 2.88
CA ILE A 48 1.34 3.28 2.60
C ILE A 48 1.27 4.61 1.82
N ALA A 49 0.18 4.88 1.11
CA ALA A 49 -0.04 6.17 0.45
C ALA A 49 -0.08 7.37 1.42
N ASN A 50 -0.19 7.14 2.73
CA ASN A 50 -0.01 8.20 3.72
C ASN A 50 1.44 8.74 3.78
N VAL A 51 2.41 7.99 3.29
CA VAL A 51 3.84 8.37 3.31
C VAL A 51 4.47 8.47 1.93
N ILE A 52 3.89 7.78 0.93
CA ILE A 52 4.30 7.84 -0.48
C ILE A 52 3.09 8.08 -1.40
N PRO A 53 2.37 9.20 -1.26
CA PRO A 53 1.15 9.45 -2.03
C PRO A 53 1.40 9.63 -3.52
N GLN A 54 2.53 10.21 -3.91
CA GLN A 54 2.88 10.49 -5.31
C GLN A 54 3.09 9.21 -6.09
N GLU A 55 3.71 8.22 -5.48
CA GLU A 55 3.98 6.91 -6.07
C GLU A 55 2.68 6.14 -6.32
N PHE A 56 1.74 6.20 -5.39
CA PHE A 56 0.42 5.60 -5.58
C PHE A 56 -0.44 6.37 -6.60
N GLN A 57 -0.31 7.68 -6.67
CA GLN A 57 -0.94 8.46 -7.74
C GLN A 57 -0.37 8.07 -9.12
N TYR A 58 0.96 7.91 -9.24
CA TYR A 58 1.58 7.45 -10.47
C TYR A 58 1.08 6.05 -10.90
N LEU A 59 1.02 5.09 -9.97
CA LEU A 59 0.47 3.76 -10.23
C LEU A 59 -0.96 3.83 -10.75
N TYR A 60 -1.77 4.70 -10.18
CA TYR A 60 -3.15 4.91 -10.63
C TYR A 60 -3.21 5.51 -12.04
N ASP A 61 -2.43 6.54 -12.31
CA ASP A 61 -2.41 7.22 -13.61
C ASP A 61 -1.91 6.30 -14.72
N GLN A 62 -0.92 5.46 -14.42
CA GLN A 62 -0.31 4.51 -15.36
C GLN A 62 -0.95 3.11 -15.34
N ARG A 63 -2.06 2.90 -14.66
CA ARG A 63 -2.67 1.57 -14.44
C ARG A 63 -3.02 0.79 -15.71
N GLN A 64 -3.09 1.46 -16.86
CA GLN A 64 -3.32 0.83 -18.16
C GLN A 64 -2.00 0.31 -18.80
N ASN A 65 -0.85 0.72 -18.28
CA ASN A 65 0.47 0.26 -18.72
C ASN A 65 1.03 -0.78 -17.73
N GLU A 66 0.62 -2.04 -17.92
CA GLU A 66 0.93 -3.13 -17.00
C GLU A 66 2.43 -3.35 -16.76
N THR A 67 3.25 -3.20 -17.81
CA THR A 67 4.71 -3.38 -17.68
C THR A 67 5.34 -2.29 -16.85
N ASP A 68 4.90 -1.06 -17.05
CA ASP A 68 5.44 0.11 -16.37
C ASP A 68 5.11 0.06 -14.87
N ILE A 69 3.84 -0.13 -14.51
CA ILE A 69 3.42 -0.21 -13.11
C ILE A 69 4.06 -1.39 -12.37
N THR A 70 4.26 -2.53 -13.04
CA THR A 70 4.92 -3.70 -12.43
C THR A 70 6.37 -3.39 -12.08
N ASN A 71 7.10 -2.74 -12.96
CA ASN A 71 8.50 -2.36 -12.70
C ASN A 71 8.60 -1.25 -11.64
N TYR A 72 7.72 -0.26 -11.72
CA TYR A 72 7.67 0.85 -10.78
C TYR A 72 7.32 0.40 -9.35
N PHE A 73 6.53 -0.66 -9.21
CA PHE A 73 6.08 -1.16 -7.91
C PHE A 73 7.17 -1.95 -7.14
N LYS A 74 8.17 -2.49 -7.81
CA LYS A 74 9.22 -3.32 -7.16
C LYS A 74 9.94 -2.67 -5.96
N PRO A 75 10.34 -1.38 -6.01
CA PRO A 75 10.89 -0.72 -4.83
C PRO A 75 9.88 -0.57 -3.69
N ILE A 76 8.60 -0.38 -4.03
CA ILE A 76 7.51 -0.25 -3.06
C ILE A 76 7.27 -1.57 -2.33
N GLU A 77 7.38 -2.72 -3.01
CA GLU A 77 7.28 -4.05 -2.38
C GLU A 77 8.28 -4.21 -1.23
N LYS A 78 9.52 -3.78 -1.42
CA LYS A 78 10.55 -3.84 -0.37
C LYS A 78 10.21 -2.96 0.85
N LEU A 79 9.61 -1.79 0.61
CA LEU A 79 9.16 -0.93 1.69
C LEU A 79 7.95 -1.56 2.42
N LEU A 80 7.04 -2.20 1.69
CA LEU A 80 5.91 -2.94 2.28
C LEU A 80 6.37 -4.12 3.14
N GLU A 81 7.44 -4.84 2.73
CA GLU A 81 8.04 -5.89 3.55
C GLU A 81 8.52 -5.35 4.92
N ALA A 82 9.14 -4.18 4.94
CA ALA A 82 9.57 -3.55 6.19
C ALA A 82 8.36 -3.10 7.05
N LEU A 83 7.25 -2.73 6.44
CA LEU A 83 6.01 -2.38 7.14
C LEU A 83 5.23 -3.61 7.64
N SER A 84 5.63 -4.82 7.24
CA SER A 84 5.01 -6.07 7.71
C SER A 84 5.56 -6.58 9.06
N LEU A 85 6.44 -5.83 9.71
CA LEU A 85 7.02 -6.18 11.03
C LEU A 85 5.97 -6.35 12.12
N ASP A 86 4.85 -5.66 11.99
CA ASP A 86 3.71 -5.75 12.91
C ASP A 86 2.41 -5.36 12.19
N VAL A 87 1.28 -5.55 12.86
CA VAL A 87 -0.04 -5.23 12.30
C VAL A 87 -0.19 -3.73 12.04
N ASN A 88 -0.88 -3.41 10.94
CA ASN A 88 -1.28 -2.03 10.67
C ASN A 88 -2.22 -1.53 11.80
N PRO A 89 -2.05 -0.30 12.33
CA PRO A 89 -1.22 0.79 11.81
C PRO A 89 0.14 0.99 12.51
N ILE A 90 0.66 -0.01 13.22
CA ILE A 90 1.84 0.18 14.08
C ILE A 90 3.06 0.65 13.28
N PRO A 91 3.54 -0.08 12.21
CA PRO A 91 4.73 0.34 11.49
C PRO A 91 4.53 1.62 10.65
N ILE A 92 3.36 1.80 10.03
CA ILE A 92 3.13 3.00 9.21
C ILE A 92 3.14 4.29 10.05
N LYS A 93 2.71 4.23 11.31
CA LYS A 93 2.76 5.37 12.23
C LYS A 93 4.19 5.79 12.60
N VAL A 94 5.16 4.88 12.54
CA VAL A 94 6.58 5.24 12.64
C VAL A 94 6.95 6.21 11.52
N LEU A 95 6.62 5.86 10.27
CA LEU A 95 6.95 6.70 9.12
C LEU A 95 6.18 8.02 9.10
N THR A 96 4.90 8.02 9.49
CA THR A 96 4.15 9.28 9.58
C THR A 96 4.75 10.23 10.62
N ALA A 97 5.22 9.71 11.75
CA ALA A 97 5.92 10.49 12.77
C ALA A 97 7.32 10.94 12.28
N TYR A 98 8.07 10.06 11.65
CA TYR A 98 9.38 10.36 11.06
C TYR A 98 9.29 11.51 10.03
N LEU A 99 8.22 11.55 9.24
CA LEU A 99 7.93 12.61 8.27
C LEU A 99 7.35 13.89 8.88
N GLY A 100 7.16 13.93 10.19
CA GLY A 100 6.67 15.13 10.90
C GLY A 100 5.15 15.32 10.89
N TYR A 101 4.38 14.29 10.50
CA TYR A 101 2.90 14.35 10.50
C TYR A 101 2.27 14.11 11.87
N GLY A 102 3.05 14.03 12.94
CA GLY A 102 2.57 13.84 14.29
C GLY A 102 3.56 13.08 15.19
N HIS A 103 3.06 12.55 16.28
CA HIS A 103 3.85 11.74 17.21
C HIS A 103 3.63 10.25 16.98
N TYR A 104 4.66 9.44 17.27
CA TYR A 104 4.53 7.99 17.23
C TYR A 104 3.78 7.49 18.46
N GLU A 105 2.49 7.33 18.30
CA GLU A 105 1.60 6.81 19.35
C GLU A 105 0.61 5.80 18.77
N VAL A 106 0.37 4.72 19.48
CA VAL A 106 -0.69 3.76 19.19
C VAL A 106 -1.58 3.58 20.42
N ARG A 107 -2.85 3.29 20.21
CA ARG A 107 -3.82 3.08 21.30
C ARG A 107 -3.91 1.59 21.64
N LEU A 108 -4.13 1.29 22.91
CA LEU A 108 -4.41 -0.07 23.36
C LEU A 108 -5.59 -0.67 22.55
N PRO A 109 -5.53 -1.97 22.20
CA PRO A 109 -4.57 -2.97 22.65
C PRO A 109 -3.22 -3.02 21.89
N LEU A 110 -2.99 -2.10 20.94
CA LEU A 110 -1.75 -2.05 20.17
C LEU A 110 -0.59 -1.58 21.05
N VAL A 111 0.60 -2.14 20.80
CA VAL A 111 1.85 -1.79 21.49
C VAL A 111 2.81 -1.17 20.49
N PRO A 112 3.50 -0.06 20.82
CA PRO A 112 4.50 0.51 19.94
C PRO A 112 5.64 -0.46 19.65
N LEU A 113 6.25 -0.35 18.45
CA LEU A 113 7.50 -1.03 18.12
C LEU A 113 8.64 -0.59 19.05
N GLU A 114 9.58 -1.48 19.28
CA GLU A 114 10.84 -1.13 19.93
C GLU A 114 11.67 -0.18 19.08
N GLU A 115 12.55 0.60 19.71
CA GLU A 115 13.38 1.60 19.03
C GLU A 115 14.20 1.00 17.86
N ALA A 116 14.73 -0.21 18.03
CA ALA A 116 15.47 -0.91 16.97
C ALA A 116 14.60 -1.21 15.74
N GLN A 117 13.36 -1.59 15.97
CA GLN A 117 12.38 -1.86 14.91
C GLN A 117 11.92 -0.56 14.23
N CYS A 118 11.71 0.52 14.99
CA CYS A 118 11.41 1.83 14.42
C CYS A 118 12.54 2.28 13.47
N LYS A 119 13.80 2.17 13.89
CA LYS A 119 14.98 2.48 13.05
C LYS A 119 15.07 1.58 11.81
N GLN A 120 14.61 0.34 11.89
CA GLN A 120 14.56 -0.55 10.72
C GLN A 120 13.57 -0.04 9.68
N VAL A 121 12.38 0.36 10.11
CA VAL A 121 11.33 0.93 9.24
C VAL A 121 11.80 2.25 8.61
N GLU A 122 12.39 3.15 9.40
CA GLU A 122 12.95 4.43 8.92
C GLU A 122 14.03 4.21 7.85
N ARG A 123 14.97 3.29 8.08
CA ARG A 123 16.03 2.95 7.12
C ARG A 123 15.48 2.38 5.82
N ALA A 124 14.44 1.56 5.88
CA ALA A 124 13.79 1.03 4.68
C ALA A 124 13.17 2.15 3.84
N TYR A 125 12.56 3.14 4.47
CA TYR A 125 12.05 4.33 3.80
C TYR A 125 13.17 5.17 3.17
N GLU A 126 14.26 5.40 3.89
CA GLU A 126 15.43 6.13 3.36
C GLU A 126 16.05 5.42 2.14
N GLN A 127 16.15 4.10 2.19
CA GLN A 127 16.64 3.30 1.06
C GLN A 127 15.71 3.38 -0.14
N PHE A 128 14.39 3.36 0.10
CA PHE A 128 13.39 3.57 -0.94
C PHE A 128 13.59 4.92 -1.61
N LYS A 129 13.67 6.02 -0.85
CA LYS A 129 13.86 7.38 -1.40
C LYS A 129 15.21 7.56 -2.10
N ALA A 130 16.27 6.90 -1.65
CA ALA A 130 17.58 6.92 -2.30
C ALA A 130 17.57 6.16 -3.65
N GLY A 131 16.72 5.18 -3.82
CA GLY A 131 16.58 4.42 -5.07
C GLY A 131 15.76 5.12 -6.15
N GLU A 132 15.06 6.21 -5.81
CA GLU A 132 14.31 7.05 -6.75
C GLU A 132 15.18 8.12 -7.47
N GLN A 133 16.47 8.24 -7.12
CA GLN A 133 17.42 9.13 -7.79
C GLN A 133 18.15 8.36 -8.90
#